data_2b5968e0c05bbd51ebfb10b8e68dd3e9
#
_entry.id   2b5968e0c05bbd51ebfb10b8e68dd3e9
#
_cell.length_a   1.000
_cell.length_b   1.000
_cell.length_c   1.000
_cell.angle_alpha   90.00
_cell.angle_beta   90.00
_cell.angle_gamma   90.00
#
_symmetry.space_group_name_H-M   'P 1'
#
loop_
_entity.id
_entity.type
_entity.pdbx_description
1 polymer ?
#
loop_
_entity_poly.entity_id
_entity_poly.type
_entity_poly.pdbx_seq_one_letter_code
_entity_poly.pdbx_strand_id
1 'polypeptide(L)'
;MRKLGARTLFRGLDSPYRIQQFLDRLDYDVRPGTRSPLWTAREETANCFEGALFAAAALRSLGHRPLIVDLVSRNDDDHVIAVFRRRGRWGAVAKSNFAVLRYREPVYRTVRELVMSYFDICFNAKRQKSLRSYSRPFSLARFDRREWVTTEEDIGYIGDALNAARHIPLITPRMIRELEKADPWLCRSVFLGTKPSGLYRAK
;
A
#
# COMPACT_ATOMS: atom_id res chain seq x y z
N MET A 1 14.99 25.99 -10.27
CA MET A 1 13.67 25.59 -9.75
C MET A 1 13.74 25.55 -8.21
N ARG A 2 12.85 26.28 -7.49
CA ARG A 2 12.81 26.22 -6.02
C ARG A 2 12.50 24.80 -5.57
N LYS A 3 13.35 24.16 -4.74
CA LYS A 3 13.04 22.88 -4.07
C LYS A 3 11.71 23.06 -3.31
N LEU A 4 10.66 22.41 -3.76
CA LEU A 4 9.40 22.36 -3.02
C LEU A 4 9.67 21.68 -1.69
N GLY A 5 9.61 22.42 -0.59
CA GLY A 5 9.84 21.83 0.73
C GLY A 5 8.74 20.79 1.03
N ALA A 6 9.08 19.71 1.74
CA ALA A 6 8.15 18.62 2.08
C ALA A 6 6.82 19.12 2.72
N ARG A 7 6.85 20.24 3.45
CA ARG A 7 5.64 20.86 4.02
C ARG A 7 4.66 21.38 2.96
N THR A 8 5.16 21.88 1.82
CA THR A 8 4.32 22.39 0.72
C THR A 8 3.69 21.25 -0.07
N LEU A 9 4.40 20.11 -0.18
CA LEU A 9 3.94 18.92 -0.91
C LEU A 9 2.65 18.34 -0.33
N PHE A 10 2.48 18.36 1.00
CA PHE A 10 1.33 17.76 1.69
C PHE A 10 0.32 18.78 2.20
N ARG A 11 0.30 19.97 1.60
CA ARG A 11 -0.63 21.05 2.00
C ARG A 11 -2.08 20.59 1.84
N GLY A 12 -2.90 20.75 2.89
CA GLY A 12 -4.31 20.34 2.90
C GLY A 12 -4.54 18.86 3.18
N LEU A 13 -3.48 18.07 3.38
CA LEU A 13 -3.58 16.66 3.80
C LEU A 13 -3.46 16.57 5.33
N ASP A 14 -4.45 17.07 6.05
CA ASP A 14 -4.45 17.28 7.50
C ASP A 14 -4.93 16.08 8.32
N SER A 15 -5.29 14.99 7.67
CA SER A 15 -5.70 13.74 8.32
C SER A 15 -5.39 12.51 7.45
N PRO A 16 -5.26 11.31 8.04
CA PRO A 16 -5.06 10.07 7.28
C PRO A 16 -6.14 9.85 6.22
N TYR A 17 -7.39 10.21 6.52
CA TYR A 17 -8.48 10.10 5.56
C TYR A 17 -8.36 11.11 4.40
N ARG A 18 -7.88 12.33 4.64
CA ARG A 18 -7.58 13.30 3.56
C ARG A 18 -6.45 12.83 2.66
N ILE A 19 -5.45 12.14 3.22
CA ILE A 19 -4.40 11.48 2.42
C ILE A 19 -5.02 10.40 1.54
N GLN A 20 -5.92 9.57 2.07
CA GLN A 20 -6.63 8.56 1.28
C GLN A 20 -7.45 9.19 0.16
N GLN A 21 -8.23 10.24 0.45
CA GLN A 21 -9.02 10.94 -0.56
C GLN A 21 -8.16 11.53 -1.69
N PHE A 22 -6.95 11.98 -1.37
CA PHE A 22 -5.99 12.42 -2.39
C PHE A 22 -5.57 11.24 -3.27
N LEU A 23 -5.13 10.12 -2.69
CA LEU A 23 -4.72 8.92 -3.43
C LEU A 23 -5.84 8.33 -4.28
N ASP A 24 -7.10 8.43 -3.83
CA ASP A 24 -8.25 7.90 -4.56
C ASP A 24 -8.50 8.62 -5.89
N ARG A 25 -8.13 9.90 -5.98
CA ARG A 25 -8.25 10.71 -7.21
C ARG A 25 -7.14 10.44 -8.22
N LEU A 26 -5.98 9.93 -7.76
CA LEU A 26 -4.87 9.65 -8.65
C LEU A 26 -5.20 8.52 -9.63
N ASP A 27 -4.65 8.61 -10.82
CA ASP A 27 -4.65 7.49 -11.74
C ASP A 27 -3.80 6.32 -11.22
N TYR A 28 -4.19 5.08 -11.58
CA TYR A 28 -3.38 3.91 -11.24
C TYR A 28 -2.24 3.77 -12.26
N ASP A 29 -0.99 3.81 -11.77
CA ASP A 29 0.22 3.74 -12.59
C ASP A 29 0.64 2.29 -12.85
N VAL A 30 0.96 1.98 -14.10
CA VAL A 30 1.45 0.66 -14.55
C VAL A 30 2.84 0.75 -15.19
N ARG A 31 3.44 1.95 -15.20
CA ARG A 31 4.76 2.19 -15.79
C ARG A 31 5.86 1.53 -14.94
N PRO A 32 6.97 1.09 -15.55
CA PRO A 32 8.10 0.54 -14.82
C PRO A 32 8.83 1.61 -13.97
N GLY A 33 9.61 1.16 -12.99
CA GLY A 33 10.34 2.01 -12.05
C GLY A 33 9.50 2.42 -10.84
N THR A 34 10.14 3.08 -9.89
CA THR A 34 9.50 3.56 -8.66
C THR A 34 9.79 5.04 -8.47
N ARG A 35 8.75 5.82 -8.33
CA ARG A 35 8.83 7.27 -8.24
C ARG A 35 8.65 7.76 -6.81
N SER A 36 9.29 8.91 -6.52
CA SER A 36 9.20 9.54 -5.21
C SER A 36 7.81 10.14 -4.95
N PRO A 37 7.45 10.41 -3.66
CA PRO A 37 6.25 11.16 -3.31
C PRO A 37 6.09 12.50 -4.05
N LEU A 38 7.18 13.20 -4.33
CA LEU A 38 7.15 14.43 -5.13
C LEU A 38 6.61 14.16 -6.54
N TRP A 39 7.08 13.10 -7.19
CA TRP A 39 6.62 12.69 -8.51
C TRP A 39 5.15 12.29 -8.50
N THR A 40 4.74 11.48 -7.51
CA THR A 40 3.33 11.08 -7.31
C THR A 40 2.40 12.31 -7.26
N ALA A 41 2.82 13.36 -6.54
CA ALA A 41 2.03 14.58 -6.44
C ALA A 41 2.00 15.41 -7.73
N ARG A 42 3.08 15.41 -8.51
CA ARG A 42 3.19 16.17 -9.77
C ARG A 42 2.43 15.53 -10.92
N GLU A 43 2.58 14.22 -11.05
CA GLU A 43 2.01 13.46 -12.16
C GLU A 43 0.58 12.99 -11.89
N GLU A 44 0.12 13.11 -10.65
CA GLU A 44 -1.19 12.64 -10.19
C GLU A 44 -1.44 11.16 -10.52
N THR A 45 -0.37 10.34 -10.48
CA THR A 45 -0.41 8.90 -10.69
C THR A 45 0.35 8.15 -9.62
N ALA A 46 -0.07 6.93 -9.29
CA ALA A 46 0.66 6.03 -8.42
C ALA A 46 0.18 4.58 -8.57
N ASN A 47 1.09 3.62 -8.44
CA ASN A 47 0.75 2.24 -8.10
C ASN A 47 0.59 2.06 -6.58
N CYS A 48 0.40 0.82 -6.10
CA CYS A 48 0.22 0.56 -4.67
C CYS A 48 1.46 0.94 -3.85
N PHE A 49 2.66 0.65 -4.37
CA PHE A 49 3.92 0.93 -3.68
C PHE A 49 4.19 2.44 -3.60
N GLU A 50 4.12 3.15 -4.72
CA GLU A 50 4.30 4.60 -4.78
C GLU A 50 3.27 5.34 -3.91
N GLY A 51 2.00 4.89 -3.95
CA GLY A 51 0.96 5.42 -3.08
C GLY A 51 1.22 5.19 -1.60
N ALA A 52 1.80 4.03 -1.23
CA ALA A 52 2.20 3.77 0.16
C ALA A 52 3.39 4.65 0.59
N LEU A 53 4.37 4.89 -0.30
CA LEU A 53 5.47 5.82 -0.04
C LEU A 53 4.95 7.25 0.15
N PHE A 54 4.08 7.72 -0.74
CA PHE A 54 3.43 9.02 -0.61
C PHE A 54 2.67 9.15 0.72
N ALA A 55 1.81 8.16 1.02
CA ALA A 55 1.02 8.17 2.25
C ALA A 55 1.90 8.17 3.50
N ALA A 56 2.97 7.38 3.54
CA ALA A 56 3.90 7.34 4.67
C ALA A 56 4.61 8.68 4.88
N ALA A 57 4.99 9.37 3.78
CA ALA A 57 5.58 10.71 3.84
C ALA A 57 4.56 11.76 4.33
N ALA A 58 3.32 11.71 3.83
CA ALA A 58 2.25 12.58 4.27
C ALA A 58 1.85 12.33 5.74
N LEU A 59 1.74 11.08 6.17
CA LEU A 59 1.51 10.71 7.57
C LEU A 59 2.62 11.24 8.49
N ARG A 60 3.87 11.24 8.02
CA ARG A 60 5.00 11.83 8.75
C ARG A 60 4.81 13.33 8.98
N SER A 61 4.25 14.07 8.02
CA SER A 61 3.96 15.50 8.21
C SER A 61 2.88 15.74 9.27
N LEU A 62 2.07 14.73 9.59
CA LEU A 62 1.06 14.74 10.66
C LEU A 62 1.62 14.21 12.01
N GLY A 63 2.93 13.96 12.11
CA GLY A 63 3.58 13.46 13.33
C GLY A 63 3.58 11.94 13.50
N HIS A 64 3.14 11.17 12.50
CA HIS A 64 3.27 9.70 12.52
C HIS A 64 4.66 9.26 12.06
N ARG A 65 5.07 8.04 12.45
CA ARG A 65 6.26 7.41 11.88
C ARG A 65 5.99 7.03 10.41
N PRO A 66 6.93 7.22 9.47
CA PRO A 66 6.76 6.83 8.07
C PRO A 66 6.94 5.30 7.94
N LEU A 67 5.86 4.57 8.13
CA LEU A 67 5.84 3.10 8.15
C LEU A 67 5.01 2.56 7.00
N ILE A 68 5.53 1.53 6.35
CA ILE A 68 4.81 0.72 5.37
C ILE A 68 4.77 -0.74 5.80
N VAL A 69 3.80 -1.48 5.28
CA VAL A 69 3.69 -2.94 5.44
C VAL A 69 3.43 -3.53 4.07
N ASP A 70 4.22 -4.54 3.73
CA ASP A 70 4.04 -5.35 2.54
C ASP A 70 3.10 -6.53 2.84
N LEU A 71 2.11 -6.73 2.00
CA LEU A 71 1.15 -7.82 2.00
C LEU A 71 1.49 -8.75 0.84
N VAL A 72 2.21 -9.84 1.14
CA VAL A 72 2.71 -10.77 0.11
C VAL A 72 1.63 -11.76 -0.31
N SER A 73 1.38 -11.83 -1.59
CA SER A 73 0.39 -12.69 -2.23
C SER A 73 1.04 -13.84 -3.01
N ARG A 74 0.28 -14.89 -3.30
CA ARG A 74 0.72 -16.00 -4.15
C ARG A 74 -0.09 -16.02 -5.44
N ASN A 75 0.60 -16.04 -6.59
CA ASN A 75 0.00 -15.98 -7.93
C ASN A 75 -0.91 -14.75 -8.11
N ASP A 76 -0.47 -13.63 -7.56
CA ASP A 76 -1.16 -12.34 -7.56
C ASP A 76 -0.14 -11.24 -7.27
N ASP A 77 -0.49 -9.97 -7.48
CA ASP A 77 0.36 -8.85 -7.07
C ASP A 77 0.39 -8.69 -5.55
N ASP A 78 1.55 -8.38 -5.03
CA ASP A 78 1.70 -7.92 -3.65
C ASP A 78 1.03 -6.55 -3.47
N HIS A 79 0.63 -6.25 -2.25
CA HIS A 79 -0.01 -4.98 -1.93
C HIS A 79 0.70 -4.27 -0.78
N VAL A 80 1.14 -3.04 -1.01
CA VAL A 80 1.83 -2.25 0.02
C VAL A 80 0.91 -1.18 0.58
N ILE A 81 0.85 -1.09 1.91
CA ILE A 81 0.04 -0.14 2.65
C ILE A 81 0.90 0.73 3.57
N ALA A 82 0.60 2.02 3.68
CA ALA A 82 1.15 2.87 4.73
C ALA A 82 0.33 2.71 6.02
N VAL A 83 0.99 2.50 7.15
CA VAL A 83 0.30 2.24 8.42
C VAL A 83 0.55 3.35 9.44
N PHE A 84 -0.47 3.66 10.22
CA PHE A 84 -0.40 4.67 11.28
C PHE A 84 -1.08 4.18 12.57
N ARG A 85 -0.80 4.85 13.68
CA ARG A 85 -1.47 4.57 14.95
C ARG A 85 -2.20 5.80 15.46
N ARG A 86 -3.42 5.61 15.93
CA ARG A 86 -4.20 6.63 16.64
C ARG A 86 -4.83 5.99 17.87
N ARG A 87 -4.61 6.58 19.05
CA ARG A 87 -5.10 6.06 20.34
C ARG A 87 -4.77 4.58 20.56
N GLY A 88 -3.53 4.18 20.20
CA GLY A 88 -3.06 2.81 20.35
C GLY A 88 -3.55 1.81 19.31
N ARG A 89 -4.40 2.22 18.36
CA ARG A 89 -4.94 1.35 17.30
C ARG A 89 -4.27 1.61 15.96
N TRP A 90 -4.13 0.55 15.17
CA TRP A 90 -3.57 0.61 13.83
C TRP A 90 -4.66 0.92 12.80
N GLY A 91 -4.30 1.76 11.83
CA GLY A 91 -5.05 2.02 10.61
C GLY A 91 -4.11 2.01 9.41
N ALA A 92 -4.68 2.10 8.20
CA ALA A 92 -3.90 2.10 6.96
C ALA A 92 -4.45 3.10 5.94
N VAL A 93 -3.52 3.61 5.14
CA VAL A 93 -3.77 4.39 3.93
C VAL A 93 -3.10 3.66 2.77
N ALA A 94 -3.80 3.44 1.66
CA ALA A 94 -3.24 2.72 0.53
C ALA A 94 -3.81 3.18 -0.82
N LYS A 95 -2.98 3.15 -1.86
CA LYS A 95 -3.39 3.23 -3.26
C LYS A 95 -3.62 1.82 -3.78
N SER A 96 -4.74 1.59 -4.43
CA SER A 96 -5.01 0.33 -5.10
C SER A 96 -5.89 0.53 -6.33
N ASN A 97 -5.69 -0.32 -7.33
CA ASN A 97 -6.59 -0.45 -8.44
C ASN A 97 -7.99 -0.95 -7.97
N PHE A 98 -8.02 -1.66 -6.83
CA PHE A 98 -9.24 -2.18 -6.22
C PHE A 98 -9.71 -1.28 -5.07
N ALA A 99 -10.95 -0.78 -5.13
CA ALA A 99 -11.50 0.12 -4.11
C ALA A 99 -11.47 -0.50 -2.69
N VAL A 100 -11.67 -1.80 -2.58
CA VAL A 100 -11.74 -2.54 -1.31
C VAL A 100 -10.37 -2.69 -0.61
N LEU A 101 -9.25 -2.51 -1.33
CA LEU A 101 -7.89 -2.65 -0.80
C LEU A 101 -7.28 -1.31 -0.35
N ARG A 102 -8.09 -0.32 -0.05
CA ARG A 102 -7.64 1.03 0.29
C ARG A 102 -7.63 1.26 1.81
N TYR A 103 -8.27 2.31 2.28
CA TYR A 103 -8.28 2.78 3.66
C TYR A 103 -8.76 1.75 4.68
N ARG A 104 -8.13 1.78 5.87
CA ARG A 104 -8.63 1.12 7.09
C ARG A 104 -8.62 2.09 8.26
N GLU A 105 -9.75 2.20 8.93
CA GLU A 105 -9.86 2.99 10.16
C GLU A 105 -8.90 2.48 11.25
N PRO A 106 -8.39 3.36 12.14
CA PRO A 106 -7.49 2.98 13.23
C PRO A 106 -8.25 2.30 14.38
N VAL A 107 -8.75 1.09 14.14
CA VAL A 107 -9.50 0.27 15.10
C VAL A 107 -8.79 -1.04 15.47
N TYR A 108 -7.79 -1.47 14.72
CA TYR A 108 -7.11 -2.74 14.86
C TYR A 108 -6.08 -2.70 16.01
N ARG A 109 -6.06 -3.73 16.85
CA ARG A 109 -5.14 -3.81 18.03
C ARG A 109 -3.71 -4.14 17.60
N THR A 110 -3.57 -4.96 16.58
CA THR A 110 -2.28 -5.44 16.06
C THR A 110 -2.16 -5.22 14.55
N VAL A 111 -0.93 -5.22 14.03
CA VAL A 111 -0.68 -5.20 12.58
C VAL A 111 -1.26 -6.45 11.92
N ARG A 112 -1.19 -7.61 12.58
CA ARG A 112 -1.78 -8.85 12.07
C ARG A 112 -3.29 -8.73 11.90
N GLU A 113 -3.99 -8.15 12.88
CA GLU A 113 -5.44 -7.91 12.82
C GLU A 113 -5.79 -6.96 11.67
N LEU A 114 -5.02 -5.88 11.48
CA LEU A 114 -5.15 -4.98 10.35
C LEU A 114 -4.97 -5.72 9.00
N VAL A 115 -3.91 -6.52 8.87
CA VAL A 115 -3.63 -7.29 7.64
C VAL A 115 -4.72 -8.32 7.38
N MET A 116 -5.26 -8.98 8.42
CA MET A 116 -6.39 -9.92 8.27
C MET A 116 -7.64 -9.26 7.69
N SER A 117 -7.84 -7.95 7.87
CA SER A 117 -8.98 -7.24 7.26
C SER A 117 -8.95 -7.17 5.72
N TYR A 118 -7.81 -7.51 5.12
CA TYR A 118 -7.65 -7.62 3.66
C TYR A 118 -7.76 -9.07 3.15
N PHE A 119 -7.74 -10.07 4.05
CA PHE A 119 -7.58 -11.48 3.69
C PHE A 119 -8.63 -12.00 2.70
N ASP A 120 -9.90 -11.77 2.98
CA ASP A 120 -10.99 -12.33 2.17
C ASP A 120 -11.16 -11.61 0.81
N ILE A 121 -10.64 -10.40 0.70
CA ILE A 121 -10.75 -9.56 -0.51
C ILE A 121 -9.47 -9.54 -1.35
N CYS A 122 -8.39 -10.22 -0.90
CA CYS A 122 -7.19 -10.49 -1.70
C CYS A 122 -7.34 -11.86 -2.37
N PHE A 123 -7.63 -11.86 -3.67
CA PHE A 123 -7.74 -13.07 -4.48
C PHE A 123 -7.36 -12.80 -5.95
N ASN A 124 -6.81 -13.81 -6.60
CA ASN A 124 -6.39 -13.75 -7.99
C ASN A 124 -7.55 -13.97 -8.99
N ALA A 125 -7.26 -13.87 -10.29
CA ALA A 125 -8.23 -14.07 -11.36
C ALA A 125 -8.93 -15.47 -11.35
N LYS A 126 -8.31 -16.47 -10.70
CA LYS A 126 -8.90 -17.82 -10.50
C LYS A 126 -9.76 -17.89 -9.23
N ARG A 127 -10.02 -16.74 -8.60
CA ARG A 127 -10.74 -16.59 -7.32
C ARG A 127 -10.06 -17.29 -6.13
N GLN A 128 -8.78 -17.61 -6.24
CA GLN A 128 -8.02 -18.19 -5.13
C GLN A 128 -7.59 -17.04 -4.19
N LYS A 129 -7.93 -17.14 -2.92
CA LYS A 129 -7.45 -16.21 -1.89
C LYS A 129 -5.93 -16.20 -1.89
N SER A 130 -5.32 -15.05 -2.14
CA SER A 130 -3.90 -14.94 -2.51
C SER A 130 -2.99 -14.57 -1.35
N LEU A 131 -3.46 -13.82 -0.36
CA LEU A 131 -2.64 -13.29 0.73
C LEU A 131 -2.01 -14.41 1.59
N ARG A 132 -0.68 -14.34 1.79
CA ARG A 132 0.09 -15.41 2.47
C ARG A 132 0.89 -14.93 3.67
N SER A 133 1.56 -13.80 3.55
CA SER A 133 2.41 -13.25 4.60
C SER A 133 2.42 -11.73 4.57
N TYR A 134 3.04 -11.11 5.55
CA TYR A 134 3.19 -9.66 5.62
C TYR A 134 4.52 -9.29 6.28
N SER A 135 5.07 -8.14 5.92
CA SER A 135 6.26 -7.61 6.58
C SER A 135 5.93 -7.02 7.95
N ARG A 136 6.89 -6.99 8.87
CA ARG A 136 6.77 -6.08 10.02
C ARG A 136 6.69 -4.65 9.52
N PRO A 137 6.10 -3.70 10.30
CA PRO A 137 6.12 -2.29 9.93
C PRO A 137 7.53 -1.83 9.62
N PHE A 138 7.77 -1.47 8.35
CA PHE A 138 9.05 -1.13 7.79
C PHE A 138 9.20 0.40 7.78
N SER A 139 10.26 0.90 8.42
CA SER A 139 10.47 2.34 8.56
C SER A 139 11.25 2.92 7.37
N LEU A 140 10.65 3.90 6.72
CA LEU A 140 11.28 4.64 5.63
C LEU A 140 12.29 5.71 6.11
N ALA A 141 12.33 6.01 7.41
CA ALA A 141 13.28 6.98 7.98
C ALA A 141 14.75 6.59 7.72
N ARG A 142 15.04 5.30 7.52
CA ARG A 142 16.39 4.80 7.16
C ARG A 142 16.91 5.36 5.83
N PHE A 143 16.04 5.84 4.98
CA PHE A 143 16.36 6.39 3.66
C PHE A 143 16.39 7.91 3.62
N ASP A 144 16.22 8.60 4.76
CA ASP A 144 16.15 10.08 4.80
C ASP A 144 17.38 10.75 4.16
N ARG A 145 18.59 10.15 4.34
CA ARG A 145 19.82 10.67 3.72
C ARG A 145 19.82 10.62 2.19
N ARG A 146 18.94 9.82 1.59
CA ARG A 146 18.76 9.70 0.13
C ARG A 146 17.61 10.57 -0.39
N GLU A 147 17.08 11.46 0.44
CA GLU A 147 16.00 12.40 0.08
C GLU A 147 14.80 11.72 -0.65
N TRP A 148 14.47 10.47 -0.26
CA TRP A 148 13.49 9.60 -0.92
C TRP A 148 12.11 10.26 -1.18
N VAL A 149 11.77 11.34 -0.46
CA VAL A 149 10.49 12.07 -0.61
C VAL A 149 10.52 13.01 -1.82
N THR A 150 11.69 13.58 -2.13
CA THR A 150 11.82 14.70 -3.07
C THR A 150 12.79 14.46 -4.21
N THR A 151 13.47 13.32 -4.24
CA THR A 151 14.39 12.98 -5.34
C THR A 151 13.64 12.80 -6.66
N GLU A 152 14.30 13.12 -7.76
CA GLU A 152 13.82 12.86 -9.12
C GLU A 152 14.35 11.52 -9.67
N GLU A 153 15.24 10.86 -8.94
CA GLU A 153 15.79 9.56 -9.29
C GLU A 153 14.82 8.42 -8.95
N ASP A 154 15.03 7.25 -9.59
CA ASP A 154 14.32 6.02 -9.23
C ASP A 154 14.65 5.60 -7.79
N ILE A 155 13.63 5.24 -7.05
CA ILE A 155 13.74 4.81 -5.65
C ILE A 155 13.39 3.33 -5.44
N GLY A 156 13.52 2.51 -6.47
CA GLY A 156 13.28 1.05 -6.44
C GLY A 156 14.05 0.31 -5.36
N TYR A 157 15.23 0.83 -4.95
CA TYR A 157 16.00 0.29 -3.83
C TYR A 157 15.21 0.18 -2.50
N ILE A 158 14.14 0.97 -2.34
CA ILE A 158 13.24 0.85 -1.16
C ILE A 158 12.43 -0.44 -1.27
N GLY A 159 11.96 -0.77 -2.48
CA GLY A 159 11.28 -2.02 -2.78
C GLY A 159 12.17 -3.23 -2.53
N ASP A 160 13.42 -3.19 -3.02
CA ASP A 160 14.40 -4.25 -2.79
C ASP A 160 14.64 -4.48 -1.28
N ALA A 161 14.79 -3.39 -0.53
CA ALA A 161 14.98 -3.48 0.92
C ALA A 161 13.73 -3.97 1.67
N LEU A 162 12.52 -3.67 1.17
CA LEU A 162 11.26 -4.17 1.71
C LEU A 162 11.11 -5.67 1.43
N ASN A 163 11.41 -6.11 0.20
CA ASN A 163 11.39 -7.51 -0.21
C ASN A 163 12.37 -8.36 0.61
N ALA A 164 13.55 -7.82 0.93
CA ALA A 164 14.54 -8.46 1.78
C ALA A 164 14.18 -8.46 3.28
N ALA A 165 13.14 -7.73 3.70
CA ALA A 165 12.73 -7.66 5.08
C ALA A 165 12.08 -8.98 5.54
N ARG A 166 12.10 -9.22 6.87
CA ARG A 166 11.43 -10.41 7.43
C ARG A 166 9.92 -10.33 7.27
N HIS A 167 9.35 -11.31 6.55
CA HIS A 167 7.92 -11.53 6.44
C HIS A 167 7.42 -12.59 7.43
N ILE A 168 6.20 -12.41 7.91
CA ILE A 168 5.55 -13.26 8.90
C ILE A 168 4.41 -13.99 8.19
N PRO A 169 4.37 -15.33 8.22
CA PRO A 169 3.23 -16.08 7.69
C PRO A 169 1.93 -15.66 8.36
N LEU A 170 0.90 -15.39 7.54
CA LEU A 170 -0.42 -14.99 8.01
C LEU A 170 -1.27 -16.19 8.39
N ILE A 171 -1.15 -17.26 7.60
CA ILE A 171 -1.88 -18.52 7.73
C ILE A 171 -0.93 -19.71 7.54
N THR A 172 -1.33 -20.88 8.07
CA THR A 172 -0.52 -22.11 8.00
C THR A 172 -0.68 -22.83 6.67
N PRO A 173 0.27 -23.73 6.29
CA PRO A 173 0.13 -24.57 5.10
C PRO A 173 -1.14 -25.45 5.10
N ARG A 174 -1.60 -25.89 6.29
CA ARG A 174 -2.85 -26.62 6.41
C ARG A 174 -4.04 -25.74 6.03
N MET A 175 -4.16 -24.54 6.61
CA MET A 175 -5.22 -23.60 6.28
C MET A 175 -5.24 -23.25 4.78
N ILE A 176 -4.06 -23.11 4.14
CA ILE A 176 -3.98 -22.82 2.69
C ILE A 176 -4.65 -23.90 1.85
N ARG A 177 -4.52 -25.17 2.22
CA ARG A 177 -5.13 -26.29 1.49
C ARG A 177 -6.64 -26.37 1.66
N GLU A 178 -7.15 -25.82 2.76
CA GLU A 178 -8.57 -25.82 3.14
C GLU A 178 -9.31 -24.55 2.72
N LEU A 179 -8.62 -23.59 2.03
CA LEU A 179 -9.24 -22.33 1.61
C LEU A 179 -10.26 -22.55 0.49
N GLU A 180 -11.44 -22.08 0.73
CA GLU A 180 -12.47 -21.96 -0.30
C GLU A 180 -12.16 -20.80 -1.27
N LYS A 181 -12.65 -20.90 -2.50
CA LYS A 181 -12.56 -19.83 -3.48
C LYS A 181 -13.38 -18.60 -3.04
N ALA A 182 -12.96 -17.43 -3.45
CA ALA A 182 -13.73 -16.22 -3.24
C ALA A 182 -15.11 -16.33 -3.92
N ASP A 183 -16.11 -15.82 -3.22
CA ASP A 183 -17.50 -15.80 -3.70
C ASP A 183 -17.62 -15.03 -5.04
N PRO A 184 -18.42 -15.51 -6.02
CA PRO A 184 -18.55 -14.83 -7.31
C PRO A 184 -19.09 -13.41 -7.24
N TRP A 185 -20.01 -13.12 -6.29
CA TRP A 185 -20.53 -11.77 -6.10
C TRP A 185 -19.50 -10.83 -5.50
N LEU A 186 -18.72 -11.33 -4.52
CA LEU A 186 -17.58 -10.60 -3.97
C LEU A 186 -16.58 -10.25 -5.08
N CYS A 187 -16.26 -11.21 -5.96
CA CYS A 187 -15.36 -10.97 -7.07
C CYS A 187 -15.88 -9.86 -7.99
N ARG A 188 -17.15 -9.89 -8.37
CA ARG A 188 -17.75 -8.82 -9.20
C ARG A 188 -17.66 -7.46 -8.53
N SER A 189 -17.95 -7.37 -7.23
CA SER A 189 -17.91 -6.10 -6.49
C SER A 189 -16.48 -5.56 -6.35
N VAL A 190 -15.48 -6.42 -6.14
CA VAL A 190 -14.08 -6.03 -6.04
C VAL A 190 -13.55 -5.47 -7.35
N PHE A 191 -13.98 -6.01 -8.50
CA PHE A 191 -13.53 -5.55 -9.82
C PHE A 191 -14.26 -4.29 -10.32
N LEU A 192 -15.29 -3.80 -9.63
CA LEU A 192 -15.97 -2.57 -10.02
C LEU A 192 -15.00 -1.38 -10.04
N GLY A 193 -14.96 -0.67 -11.18
CA GLY A 193 -14.12 0.53 -11.36
C GLY A 193 -12.63 0.26 -11.48
N THR A 194 -12.18 -1.00 -11.61
CA THR A 194 -10.77 -1.32 -11.82
C THR A 194 -10.34 -0.99 -13.25
N LYS A 195 -9.08 -0.53 -13.42
CA LYS A 195 -8.44 -0.40 -14.74
C LYS A 195 -7.92 -1.77 -15.18
N PRO A 196 -8.34 -2.29 -16.36
CA PRO A 196 -7.90 -3.62 -16.84
C PRO A 196 -6.38 -3.73 -17.03
N SER A 197 -5.70 -2.62 -17.37
CA SER A 197 -4.24 -2.58 -17.52
C SER A 197 -3.48 -2.79 -16.21
N GLY A 198 -4.10 -2.52 -15.06
CA GLY A 198 -3.53 -2.70 -13.73
C GLY A 198 -3.90 -4.03 -13.07
N LEU A 199 -4.37 -5.02 -13.82
CA LEU A 199 -4.66 -6.36 -13.31
C LEU A 199 -3.44 -7.28 -13.47
N TYR A 200 -3.17 -8.09 -12.45
CA TYR A 200 -2.12 -9.11 -12.49
C TYR A 200 -2.34 -10.07 -13.67
N ARG A 201 -1.28 -10.27 -14.43
CA ARG A 201 -1.23 -11.28 -15.49
C ARG A 201 -0.20 -12.34 -15.08
N ALA A 202 -0.67 -13.55 -14.78
CA ALA A 202 0.24 -14.67 -14.55
C ALA A 202 1.14 -14.85 -15.79
N LYS A 203 2.45 -14.89 -15.54
CA LYS A 203 3.44 -15.25 -16.55
C LYS A 203 3.36 -16.74 -16.84
#